data_aa7323772d69aac5b16a36f38eee2978
#
_entry.id   aa7323772d69aac5b16a36f38eee2978
#
_cell.length_a   1.000
_cell.length_b   1.000
_cell.length_c   1.000
_cell.angle_alpha   90.00
_cell.angle_beta   90.00
_cell.angle_gamma   90.00
#
_symmetry.space_group_name_H-M   'P 1'
#
loop_
_entity.id
_entity.type
_entity.pdbx_description
1 polymer ?
#
loop_
_entity_poly.entity_id
_entity_poly.type
_entity_poly.pdbx_seq_one_letter_code
_entity_poly.pdbx_strand_id
1 'polypeptide(L)' 'MIKKVRGGYKVVSEKSGKNLGGPYKTKEEAKKRLAQVEFFKRKGS' A
#
# COMPACT_ATOMS: atom_id res chain seq x y z
N MET A 1 -4.43 0.54 -2.32
CA MET A 1 -4.73 -0.73 -2.99
C MET A 1 -3.52 -1.64 -2.98
N ILE A 2 -3.74 -2.90 -2.68
CA ILE A 2 -2.67 -3.88 -2.64
C ILE A 2 -2.66 -4.67 -3.95
N LYS A 3 -1.49 -4.76 -4.56
CA LYS A 3 -1.33 -5.46 -5.82
C LYS A 3 -0.34 -6.60 -5.66
N LYS A 4 -0.74 -7.80 -6.11
CA LYS A 4 0.14 -8.94 -6.06
C LYS A 4 1.15 -8.85 -7.19
N VAL A 5 2.42 -8.97 -6.85
CA VAL A 5 3.50 -8.93 -7.83
C VAL A 5 4.38 -10.14 -7.67
N ARG A 6 5.29 -10.33 -8.60
CA ARG A 6 6.13 -11.50 -8.63
C ARG A 6 7.01 -11.66 -7.40
N GLY A 7 7.37 -10.73 -6.72
CA GLY A 7 8.19 -10.86 -5.52
C GLY A 7 7.42 -10.69 -4.23
N GLY A 8 6.10 -10.56 -4.31
CA GLY A 8 5.30 -10.37 -3.12
C GLY A 8 4.09 -9.49 -3.38
N TYR A 9 3.93 -8.48 -2.55
CA TYR A 9 2.79 -7.55 -2.63
C TYR A 9 3.27 -6.13 -2.55
N LYS A 10 2.63 -5.24 -3.27
CA LYS A 10 2.97 -3.83 -3.20
C LYS A 10 1.71 -2.99 -3.01
N VAL A 11 1.90 -1.82 -2.42
CA VAL A 11 0.80 -0.88 -2.18
C VAL A 11 0.85 0.21 -3.22
N VAL A 12 -0.27 0.44 -3.87
CA VAL A 12 -0.36 1.48 -4.90
C VAL A 12 -1.54 2.40 -4.61
N SER A 13 -1.45 3.62 -5.08
CA SER A 13 -2.52 4.59 -4.94
C SER A 13 -3.64 4.27 -5.91
N GLU A 14 -4.87 4.30 -5.42
CA GLU A 14 -6.03 4.08 -6.28
C GLU A 14 -6.22 5.20 -7.29
N LYS A 15 -5.89 6.40 -6.89
CA LYS A 15 -6.10 7.57 -7.74
C LYS A 15 -5.07 7.73 -8.82
N SER A 16 -3.81 7.60 -8.46
CA SER A 16 -2.72 7.85 -9.41
C SER A 16 -1.98 6.61 -9.84
N GLY A 17 -2.18 5.49 -9.13
CA GLY A 17 -1.48 4.26 -9.42
C GLY A 17 -0.03 4.28 -8.99
N LYS A 18 0.37 5.29 -8.24
CA LYS A 18 1.75 5.38 -7.77
C LYS A 18 2.06 4.32 -6.74
N ASN A 19 3.28 3.83 -6.77
CA ASN A 19 3.75 2.86 -5.79
C ASN A 19 3.99 3.57 -4.46
N LEU A 20 3.18 3.21 -3.46
CA LEU A 20 3.28 3.80 -2.14
C LEU A 20 4.19 3.01 -1.21
N GLY A 21 4.53 1.80 -1.58
CA GLY A 21 5.41 0.99 -0.78
C GLY A 21 5.51 -0.42 -1.34
N GLY A 22 6.52 -1.14 -0.92
CA GLY A 22 6.77 -2.50 -1.34
C GLY A 22 7.89 -2.62 -2.33
N PRO A 23 8.15 -3.84 -2.82
CA PRO A 23 7.30 -5.01 -2.54
C PRO A 23 7.48 -5.54 -1.13
N TYR A 24 6.40 -6.06 -0.56
CA TYR A 24 6.42 -6.69 0.75
C TYR A 24 6.32 -8.21 0.58
N LYS A 25 6.92 -8.93 1.52
CA LYS A 25 6.89 -10.39 1.44
C LYS A 25 5.51 -10.97 1.66
N THR A 26 4.73 -10.34 2.53
CA THR A 26 3.41 -10.84 2.87
C THR A 26 2.35 -9.78 2.66
N LYS A 27 1.13 -10.27 2.48
CA LYS A 27 -0.01 -9.40 2.31
C LYS A 27 -0.28 -8.58 3.58
N GLU A 28 0.01 -9.16 4.73
CA GLU A 28 -0.20 -8.47 5.99
C GLU A 28 0.66 -7.21 6.09
N GLU A 29 1.91 -7.30 5.66
CA GLU A 29 2.78 -6.14 5.67
C GLU A 29 2.26 -5.05 4.74
N ALA A 30 1.79 -5.46 3.57
CA ALA A 30 1.21 -4.50 2.62
C ALA A 30 -0.04 -3.86 3.20
N LYS A 31 -0.87 -4.63 3.89
CA LYS A 31 -2.06 -4.10 4.54
C LYS A 31 -1.72 -3.09 5.62
N LYS A 32 -0.69 -3.36 6.40
CA LYS A 32 -0.25 -2.43 7.44
C LYS A 32 0.16 -1.10 6.82
N ARG A 33 0.91 -1.16 5.75
CA ARG A 33 1.34 0.06 5.08
C ARG A 33 0.15 0.80 4.49
N LEU A 34 -0.77 0.08 3.89
CA LEU A 34 -1.96 0.69 3.31
C LEU A 34 -2.79 1.40 4.39
N ALA A 35 -2.95 0.76 5.54
CA ALA A 35 -3.67 1.34 6.65
C ALA A 35 -2.99 2.62 7.15
N GLN A 36 -1.66 2.63 7.22
CA GLN A 36 -0.92 3.81 7.62
C GLN A 36 -1.13 4.96 6.65
N VAL A 37 -1.07 4.66 5.37
CA VAL A 37 -1.26 5.68 4.33
C VAL A 37 -2.67 6.26 4.42
N GLU A 38 -3.66 5.41 4.59
CA GLU A 38 -5.04 5.86 4.72
C GLU A 38 -5.24 6.70 5.97
N PHE A 39 -4.60 6.29 7.06
CA PHE A 39 -4.68 7.01 8.32
C PHE A 39 -4.11 8.43 8.18
N PHE A 40 -2.93 8.53 7.60
CA PHE A 40 -2.31 9.84 7.39
C PHE A 40 -3.15 10.71 6.46
N LYS A 41 -3.66 10.13 5.42
CA LYS A 41 -4.47 10.87 4.46
C LYS A 41 -5.74 11.38 5.11
N ARG A 42 -6.37 10.55 5.91
CA ARG A 42 -7.61 10.92 6.60
C ARG A 42 -7.37 12.03 7.62
N LYS A 43 -6.28 11.90 8.35
CA LYS A 43 -5.94 12.88 9.38
C LYS A 43 -5.47 14.20 8.79
N GLY A 44 -4.81 14.13 7.64
CA GLY A 44 -4.28 15.33 6.99
C GLY A 44 -5.30 16.12 6.19
N SER A 45 -6.46 15.53 5.97
CA SER A 45 -7.53 16.23 5.22
C SER A 45 -8.75 16.54 6.10
#